data_fb99934d7dfd38c20951f61043a4f68a
#
_entry.id   fb99934d7dfd38c20951f61043a4f68a
#
_cell.length_a   1.000
_cell.length_b   1.000
_cell.length_c   1.000
_cell.angle_alpha   90.00
_cell.angle_beta   90.00
_cell.angle_gamma   90.00
#
_symmetry.space_group_name_H-M   'P 1'
#
loop_
_entity.id
_entity.type
_entity.pdbx_description
1 polymer ?
#
loop_
_entity_poly.entity_id
_entity_poly.type
_entity_poly.pdbx_seq_one_letter_code
_entity_poly.pdbx_strand_id
1 'polypeptide(L)'
;MTKLRIVGCSVYIDSIVKDPRQVTPAEFTTIEVLWDHPENLSVGEIHTVLLQQRRVAYTTVMTLLDKMHTKRSVRRIKKGKAYYYRPAVRRQEVLDYLLQQFANSYCHGHREDIAGLLRNGAQVTTDTLIPAQHPHLEVNKEIGVELL
;
A
#
# COMPACT_ATOMS: atom_id res chain seq x y z
N MET A 1 37.06 2.92 17.74
CA MET A 1 36.20 3.35 16.60
C MET A 1 36.37 2.36 15.46
N THR A 2 35.62 1.30 15.47
CA THR A 2 35.77 0.25 14.46
C THR A 2 34.52 0.28 13.57
N LYS A 3 34.71 0.80 12.38
CA LYS A 3 33.72 0.86 11.33
C LYS A 3 33.62 -0.53 10.70
N LEU A 4 32.72 -1.37 11.19
CA LEU A 4 32.45 -2.66 10.56
C LEU A 4 31.65 -2.41 9.28
N ARG A 5 32.33 -2.47 8.16
CA ARG A 5 31.78 -2.42 6.81
C ARG A 5 31.40 -3.85 6.43
N ILE A 6 30.18 -4.27 6.77
CA ILE A 6 29.65 -5.54 6.29
C ILE A 6 28.99 -5.27 4.94
N VAL A 7 29.79 -5.49 3.89
CA VAL A 7 29.30 -5.58 2.51
C VAL A 7 28.65 -6.95 2.39
N GLY A 8 27.33 -7.00 2.27
CA GLY A 8 26.67 -8.25 1.90
C GLY A 8 25.38 -8.64 2.64
N CYS A 9 24.90 -7.86 3.62
CA CYS A 9 23.70 -8.23 4.39
C CYS A 9 22.57 -7.18 4.43
N SER A 10 22.59 -6.23 3.48
CA SER A 10 21.57 -5.17 3.46
C SER A 10 20.22 -5.62 2.90
N VAL A 11 20.14 -6.79 2.26
CA VAL A 11 18.93 -7.24 1.57
C VAL A 11 17.95 -7.97 2.48
N TYR A 12 18.40 -8.46 3.65
CA TYR A 12 17.56 -9.32 4.49
C TYR A 12 16.86 -8.60 5.65
N ILE A 13 17.32 -7.42 6.02
CA ILE A 13 16.74 -6.65 7.15
C ILE A 13 15.57 -5.78 6.68
N ASP A 14 15.56 -5.33 5.41
CA ASP A 14 14.46 -4.53 4.85
C ASP A 14 13.14 -5.31 4.71
N SER A 15 13.22 -6.66 4.69
CA SER A 15 12.01 -7.50 4.61
C SER A 15 11.24 -7.60 5.93
N ILE A 16 11.84 -7.25 7.06
CA ILE A 16 11.23 -7.38 8.40
C ILE A 16 10.61 -6.05 8.85
N VAL A 17 11.19 -4.92 8.48
CA VAL A 17 10.65 -3.60 8.79
C VAL A 17 9.91 -3.08 7.56
N LYS A 18 8.58 -3.20 7.56
CA LYS A 18 7.75 -2.60 6.51
C LYS A 18 7.98 -1.09 6.47
N ASP A 19 8.30 -0.57 5.28
CA ASP A 19 8.47 0.86 5.07
C ASP A 19 7.20 1.61 5.52
N PRO A 20 7.31 2.64 6.39
CA PRO A 20 6.14 3.41 6.84
C PRO A 20 5.37 4.07 5.69
N ARG A 21 5.99 4.31 4.54
CA ARG A 21 5.37 4.86 3.33
C ARG A 21 4.59 3.82 2.52
N GLN A 22 4.86 2.52 2.76
CA GLN A 22 4.15 1.42 2.11
C GLN A 22 2.75 1.27 2.70
N VAL A 23 1.77 1.88 2.07
CA VAL A 23 0.36 1.82 2.48
C VAL A 23 -0.46 1.05 1.47
N THR A 24 -1.40 0.25 1.97
CA THR A 24 -2.43 -0.38 1.14
C THR A 24 -3.53 0.64 0.80
N PRO A 25 -4.38 0.43 -0.22
CA PRO A 25 -5.48 1.35 -0.53
C PRO A 25 -6.39 1.65 0.67
N ALA A 26 -6.66 0.65 1.52
CA ALA A 26 -7.47 0.83 2.73
C ALA A 26 -6.76 1.67 3.80
N GLU A 27 -5.44 1.49 3.96
CA GLU A 27 -4.61 2.29 4.86
C GLU A 27 -4.46 3.72 4.32
N PHE A 28 -4.33 3.88 2.99
CA PHE A 28 -4.24 5.19 2.34
C PHE A 28 -5.49 6.03 2.61
N THR A 29 -6.69 5.47 2.39
CA THR A 29 -7.94 6.16 2.70
C THR A 29 -8.02 6.55 4.19
N THR A 30 -7.50 5.70 5.09
CA THR A 30 -7.52 5.97 6.53
C THR A 30 -6.52 7.08 6.91
N ILE A 31 -5.31 7.08 6.35
CA ILE A 31 -4.33 8.12 6.65
C ILE A 31 -4.67 9.46 5.98
N GLU A 32 -5.40 9.43 4.86
CA GLU A 32 -5.91 10.62 4.18
C GLU A 32 -6.82 11.44 5.11
N VAL A 33 -7.72 10.78 5.84
CA VAL A 33 -8.52 11.44 6.88
C VAL A 33 -7.64 12.15 7.92
N LEU A 34 -6.51 11.55 8.29
CA LEU A 34 -5.60 12.15 9.27
C LEU A 34 -4.80 13.33 8.71
N TRP A 35 -4.51 13.36 7.40
CA TRP A 35 -3.83 14.50 6.77
C TRP A 35 -4.76 15.71 6.60
N ASP A 36 -6.04 15.45 6.40
CA ASP A 36 -7.04 16.51 6.21
C ASP A 36 -7.46 17.17 7.54
N HIS A 37 -7.05 16.59 8.68
CA HIS A 37 -7.34 17.12 10.01
C HIS A 37 -6.04 17.45 10.76
N PRO A 38 -5.84 18.73 11.17
CA PRO A 38 -4.63 19.17 11.86
C PRO A 38 -4.51 18.62 13.29
N GLU A 39 -5.62 18.19 13.86
CA GLU A 39 -5.72 17.67 15.22
C GLU A 39 -5.57 16.14 15.27
N ASN A 40 -5.29 15.63 16.48
CA ASN A 40 -5.25 14.19 16.69
C ASN A 40 -6.69 13.65 16.77
N LEU A 41 -7.01 12.67 15.94
CA LEU A 41 -8.35 12.07 15.90
C LEU A 41 -8.39 10.75 16.70
N SER A 42 -9.50 10.52 17.37
CA SER A 42 -9.83 9.22 17.97
C SER A 42 -10.30 8.23 16.92
N VAL A 43 -10.31 6.93 17.25
CA VAL A 43 -10.85 5.88 16.35
C VAL A 43 -12.30 6.16 15.93
N GLY A 44 -13.13 6.69 16.87
CA GLY A 44 -14.53 7.00 16.60
C GLY A 44 -14.69 8.12 15.58
N GLU A 45 -13.91 9.19 15.69
CA GLU A 45 -13.93 10.32 14.75
C GLU A 45 -13.47 9.87 13.36
N ILE A 46 -12.37 9.11 13.27
CA ILE A 46 -11.88 8.54 12.01
C ILE A 46 -12.95 7.64 11.38
N HIS A 47 -13.57 6.78 12.18
CA HIS A 47 -14.64 5.89 11.72
C HIS A 47 -15.83 6.67 11.17
N THR A 48 -16.25 7.74 11.86
CA THR A 48 -17.38 8.60 11.42
C THR A 48 -17.09 9.23 10.05
N VAL A 49 -15.89 9.75 9.84
CA VAL A 49 -15.50 10.33 8.54
C VAL A 49 -15.44 9.25 7.45
N LEU A 50 -14.87 8.08 7.74
CA LEU A 50 -14.80 6.97 6.78
C LEU A 50 -16.18 6.43 6.39
N LEU A 51 -17.16 6.44 7.31
CA LEU A 51 -18.54 6.01 7.02
C LEU A 51 -19.23 6.88 5.96
N GLN A 52 -18.83 8.15 5.80
CA GLN A 52 -19.35 9.03 4.75
C GLN A 52 -18.90 8.60 3.35
N GLN A 53 -17.73 7.96 3.26
CA GLN A 53 -17.14 7.54 1.99
C GLN A 53 -17.49 6.07 1.64
N ARG A 54 -17.49 5.20 2.64
CA ARG A 54 -17.76 3.76 2.46
C ARG A 54 -18.23 3.11 3.76
N ARG A 55 -18.96 2.02 3.63
CA ARG A 55 -19.31 1.19 4.80
C ARG A 55 -18.07 0.44 5.31
N VAL A 56 -17.67 0.73 6.52
CA VAL A 56 -16.55 0.08 7.21
C VAL A 56 -16.91 -0.15 8.66
N ALA A 57 -16.58 -1.33 9.19
CA ALA A 57 -16.81 -1.64 10.61
C ALA A 57 -15.79 -0.92 11.50
N TYR A 58 -16.21 -0.51 12.69
CA TYR A 58 -15.34 0.11 13.69
C TYR A 58 -14.10 -0.74 14.01
N THR A 59 -14.28 -2.05 14.17
CA THR A 59 -13.19 -3.01 14.42
C THR A 59 -12.19 -3.08 13.27
N THR A 60 -12.65 -2.89 12.04
CA THR A 60 -11.77 -2.82 10.86
C THR A 60 -10.88 -1.58 10.93
N VAL A 61 -11.44 -0.41 11.29
CA VAL A 61 -10.67 0.83 11.45
C VAL A 61 -9.64 0.69 12.57
N MET A 62 -10.02 0.11 13.72
CA MET A 62 -9.07 -0.21 14.80
C MET A 62 -7.91 -1.07 14.31
N THR A 63 -8.20 -2.16 13.62
CA THR A 63 -7.17 -3.08 13.10
C THR A 63 -6.25 -2.40 12.09
N LEU A 64 -6.80 -1.53 11.21
CA LEU A 64 -6.00 -0.76 10.27
C LEU A 64 -5.05 0.20 11.00
N LEU A 65 -5.56 0.95 11.97
CA LEU A 65 -4.77 1.89 12.76
C LEU A 65 -3.66 1.19 13.56
N ASP A 66 -3.93 0.00 14.14
CA ASP A 66 -2.91 -0.78 14.84
C ASP A 66 -1.82 -1.28 13.88
N LYS A 67 -2.18 -1.75 12.68
CA LYS A 67 -1.22 -2.13 11.63
C LYS A 67 -0.37 -0.94 11.19
N MET A 68 -1.00 0.21 10.96
CA MET A 68 -0.31 1.45 10.56
C MET A 68 0.59 1.98 11.68
N HIS A 69 0.19 1.82 12.94
CA HIS A 69 1.03 2.16 14.08
C HIS A 69 2.26 1.26 14.17
N THR A 70 2.10 -0.06 13.96
CA THR A 70 3.20 -1.02 13.90
C THR A 70 4.18 -0.72 12.76
N LYS A 71 3.68 -0.28 11.60
CA LYS A 71 4.49 0.18 10.47
C LYS A 71 5.11 1.56 10.69
N ARG A 72 4.77 2.26 11.76
CA ARG A 72 5.17 3.64 12.03
C ARG A 72 4.63 4.67 11.03
N SER A 73 3.60 4.34 10.26
CA SER A 73 2.93 5.28 9.35
C SER A 73 2.06 6.29 10.10
N VAL A 74 1.57 5.90 11.27
CA VAL A 74 0.83 6.78 12.20
C VAL A 74 1.43 6.72 13.60
N ARG A 75 1.30 7.82 14.34
CA ARG A 75 1.62 7.90 15.77
C ARG A 75 0.35 7.78 16.59
N ARG A 76 0.42 7.03 17.67
CA ARG A 76 -0.66 6.85 18.65
C ARG A 76 -0.32 7.59 19.94
N ILE A 77 -1.25 8.38 20.45
CA ILE A 77 -1.12 9.17 21.66
C ILE A 77 -2.25 8.76 22.60
N LYS A 78 -1.93 8.37 23.83
CA LYS A 78 -2.93 8.05 24.85
C LYS A 78 -3.35 9.32 25.57
N LYS A 79 -4.65 9.62 25.58
CA LYS A 79 -5.25 10.70 26.38
C LYS A 79 -6.37 10.10 27.24
N GLY A 80 -6.13 9.99 28.54
CA GLY A 80 -7.05 9.31 29.46
C GLY A 80 -7.24 7.84 29.11
N LYS A 81 -8.49 7.44 28.83
CA LYS A 81 -8.86 6.06 28.43
C LYS A 81 -8.87 5.85 26.93
N ALA A 82 -8.71 6.90 26.11
CA ALA A 82 -8.78 6.85 24.67
C ALA A 82 -7.41 6.99 24.00
N TYR A 83 -7.30 6.41 22.80
CA TYR A 83 -6.17 6.59 21.90
C TYR A 83 -6.53 7.55 20.78
N TYR A 84 -5.61 8.46 20.50
CA TYR A 84 -5.68 9.42 19.42
C TYR A 84 -4.55 9.16 18.43
N TYR A 85 -4.81 9.40 17.17
CA TYR A 85 -3.91 9.10 16.07
C TYR A 85 -3.58 10.37 15.28
N ARG A 86 -2.36 10.42 14.75
CA ARG A 86 -1.92 11.44 13.80
C ARG A 86 -0.97 10.82 12.78
N PRO A 87 -0.84 11.39 11.58
CA PRO A 87 0.09 10.87 10.58
C PRO A 87 1.54 11.02 11.09
N ALA A 88 2.39 10.05 10.78
CA ALA A 88 3.83 10.09 11.05
C ALA A 88 4.64 10.32 9.79
N VAL A 89 4.03 10.11 8.61
CA VAL A 89 4.60 10.32 7.28
C VAL A 89 3.82 11.43 6.57
N ARG A 90 4.48 12.17 5.70
CA ARG A 90 3.86 13.22 4.90
C ARG A 90 3.13 12.64 3.71
N ARG A 91 2.05 13.29 3.28
CA ARG A 91 1.28 12.88 2.08
C ARG A 91 2.18 12.75 0.86
N GLN A 92 3.05 13.73 0.63
CA GLN A 92 3.96 13.72 -0.51
C GLN A 92 4.93 12.54 -0.49
N GLU A 93 5.48 12.20 0.68
CA GLU A 93 6.41 11.06 0.83
C GLU A 93 5.75 9.73 0.47
N VAL A 94 4.48 9.55 0.84
CA VAL A 94 3.70 8.35 0.51
C VAL A 94 3.39 8.31 -0.97
N LEU A 95 2.97 9.42 -1.58
CA LEU A 95 2.68 9.50 -3.01
C LEU A 95 3.93 9.25 -3.85
N ASP A 96 5.07 9.85 -3.49
CA ASP A 96 6.35 9.61 -4.17
C ASP A 96 6.78 8.15 -4.08
N TYR A 97 6.59 7.53 -2.92
CA TYR A 97 6.86 6.10 -2.74
C TYR A 97 5.97 5.23 -3.64
N LEU A 98 4.67 5.49 -3.68
CA LEU A 98 3.72 4.74 -4.51
C LEU A 98 4.03 4.91 -6.01
N LEU A 99 4.35 6.13 -6.45
CA LEU A 99 4.77 6.39 -7.83
C LEU A 99 6.06 5.64 -8.18
N GLN A 100 7.03 5.61 -7.25
CA GLN A 100 8.25 4.86 -7.49
C GLN A 100 7.99 3.35 -7.55
N GLN A 101 7.12 2.83 -6.68
CA GLN A 101 6.72 1.42 -6.74
C GLN A 101 6.01 1.08 -8.06
N PHE A 102 5.14 1.97 -8.53
CA PHE A 102 4.48 1.83 -9.83
C PHE A 102 5.51 1.83 -10.97
N ALA A 103 6.44 2.80 -10.98
CA ALA A 103 7.50 2.87 -11.98
C ALA A 103 8.34 1.60 -12.00
N ASN A 104 8.75 1.10 -10.82
CA ASN A 104 9.54 -0.12 -10.72
C ASN A 104 8.80 -1.36 -11.25
N SER A 105 7.48 -1.43 -11.02
CA SER A 105 6.68 -2.59 -11.40
C SER A 105 6.27 -2.58 -12.88
N TYR A 106 6.03 -1.41 -13.47
CA TYR A 106 5.39 -1.30 -14.79
C TYR A 106 6.16 -0.45 -15.80
N CYS A 107 7.12 0.37 -15.36
CA CYS A 107 7.89 1.29 -16.21
C CYS A 107 9.39 1.07 -16.07
N HIS A 108 9.84 -0.13 -15.73
CA HIS A 108 11.28 -0.48 -15.57
C HIS A 108 12.08 0.50 -14.70
N GLY A 109 11.42 1.17 -13.76
CA GLY A 109 12.03 2.15 -12.85
C GLY A 109 12.00 3.61 -13.36
N HIS A 110 11.56 3.85 -14.58
CA HIS A 110 11.52 5.19 -15.19
C HIS A 110 10.22 5.93 -14.83
N ARG A 111 10.32 6.94 -13.98
CA ARG A 111 9.17 7.77 -13.55
C ARG A 111 8.63 8.66 -14.66
N GLU A 112 9.49 9.05 -15.62
CA GLU A 112 9.17 9.86 -16.80
C GLU A 112 8.13 9.18 -17.68
N ASP A 113 8.17 7.85 -17.76
CA ASP A 113 7.21 7.07 -18.54
C ASP A 113 5.79 7.18 -17.99
N ILE A 114 5.64 7.33 -16.66
CA ILE A 114 4.33 7.56 -16.02
C ILE A 114 3.73 8.87 -16.54
N ALA A 115 4.52 9.93 -16.64
CA ALA A 115 4.06 11.21 -17.16
C ALA A 115 3.68 11.11 -18.65
N GLY A 116 4.39 10.28 -19.41
CA GLY A 116 4.05 9.93 -20.79
C GLY A 116 2.71 9.21 -20.89
N LEU A 117 2.51 8.18 -20.09
CA LEU A 117 1.25 7.42 -20.02
C LEU A 117 0.06 8.31 -19.64
N LEU A 118 0.22 9.21 -18.68
CA LEU A 118 -0.85 10.12 -18.25
C LEU A 118 -1.20 11.15 -19.34
N ARG A 119 -0.22 11.65 -20.10
CA ARG A 119 -0.45 12.57 -21.20
C ARG A 119 -1.09 11.89 -22.40
N ASN A 120 -0.69 10.66 -22.71
CA ASN A 120 -1.18 9.88 -23.84
C ASN A 120 -2.44 9.08 -23.52
N GLY A 121 -2.71 8.85 -22.23
CA GLY A 121 -3.87 8.08 -21.74
C GLY A 121 -5.24 8.73 -22.03
N ALA A 122 -5.26 9.99 -22.51
CA ALA A 122 -6.45 10.61 -23.07
C ALA A 122 -6.78 10.11 -24.50
N GLN A 123 -5.89 9.30 -25.11
CA GLN A 123 -6.05 8.68 -26.42
C GLN A 123 -5.74 7.18 -26.35
N VAL A 124 -6.38 6.46 -25.46
CA VAL A 124 -6.48 5.00 -25.59
C VAL A 124 -7.53 4.74 -26.66
N THR A 125 -7.10 4.81 -27.90
CA THR A 125 -7.77 4.08 -28.97
C THR A 125 -7.64 2.60 -28.63
N THR A 126 -8.76 1.91 -28.63
CA THR A 126 -8.99 0.49 -28.28
C THR A 126 -8.20 -0.51 -29.16
N ASP A 127 -7.10 -0.14 -29.76
CA ASP A 127 -6.42 -0.93 -30.80
C ASP A 127 -5.09 -1.56 -30.36
N THR A 128 -4.76 -1.49 -29.08
CA THR A 128 -3.61 -2.25 -28.55
C THR A 128 -4.03 -3.07 -27.32
N LEU A 129 -4.97 -3.98 -27.54
CA LEU A 129 -5.11 -5.16 -26.69
C LEU A 129 -3.86 -6.00 -26.94
N ILE A 130 -2.89 -5.91 -26.05
CA ILE A 130 -1.83 -6.91 -25.94
C ILE A 130 -2.54 -8.24 -25.69
N PRO A 131 -2.42 -9.24 -26.59
CA PRO A 131 -2.98 -10.54 -26.29
C PRO A 131 -2.26 -11.07 -25.05
N ALA A 132 -3.01 -11.27 -23.99
CA ALA A 132 -2.53 -11.98 -22.82
C ALA A 132 -2.13 -13.40 -23.28
N GLN A 133 -0.86 -13.59 -23.56
CA GLN A 133 -0.28 -14.92 -23.68
C GLN A 133 -0.14 -15.47 -22.25
N HIS A 134 -1.24 -16.00 -21.76
CA HIS A 134 -1.16 -16.97 -20.68
C HIS A 134 -0.52 -18.21 -21.26
N PRO A 135 0.61 -18.69 -20.73
CA PRO A 135 1.09 -20.02 -21.08
C PRO A 135 -0.01 -21.00 -20.68
N HIS A 136 -0.53 -21.72 -21.67
CA HIS A 136 -1.44 -22.83 -21.46
C HIS A 136 -0.83 -23.79 -20.46
N LEU A 137 -1.42 -23.87 -19.28
CA LEU A 137 -1.29 -25.06 -18.44
C LEU A 137 -2.05 -26.16 -19.16
N GLU A 138 -1.32 -26.99 -19.89
CA GLU A 138 -1.84 -28.24 -20.36
C GLU A 138 -2.23 -29.08 -19.14
N VAL A 139 -3.53 -29.18 -18.92
CA VAL A 139 -4.09 -30.13 -17.99
C VAL A 139 -3.93 -31.50 -18.66
N ASN A 140 -2.90 -32.25 -18.23
CA ASN A 140 -2.73 -33.63 -18.55
C ASN A 140 -3.94 -34.39 -18.03
N LYS A 141 -4.81 -34.75 -18.98
CA LYS A 141 -6.00 -35.58 -18.79
C LYS A 141 -5.61 -37.01 -19.03
N GLU A 142 -4.92 -37.63 -18.07
CA GLU A 142 -4.74 -39.07 -18.01
C GLU A 142 -4.71 -39.52 -16.55
N ILE A 143 -5.89 -39.69 -15.98
CA ILE A 143 -6.07 -40.65 -14.90
C ILE A 143 -7.21 -41.57 -15.36
N GLY A 144 -6.84 -42.64 -16.01
CA GLY A 144 -7.71 -43.76 -16.21
C GLY A 144 -8.02 -44.40 -14.86
N VAL A 145 -9.28 -44.32 -14.47
CA VAL A 145 -9.80 -45.13 -13.36
C VAL A 145 -10.43 -46.34 -14.00
N GLU A 146 -9.68 -47.44 -14.02
CA GLU A 146 -10.23 -48.75 -14.22
C GLU A 146 -10.86 -49.23 -12.92
N LEU A 147 -12.20 -49.32 -12.91
CA LEU A 147 -12.97 -49.98 -11.86
C LEU A 147 -13.09 -51.44 -12.20
N LEU A 148 -12.51 -52.27 -11.38
CA LEU A 148 -12.92 -53.65 -11.14
C LEU A 148 -13.46 -53.75 -9.72
#